data_f26d6c18c5527ea87a9c60fdff03a49b
#
_entry.id   f26d6c18c5527ea87a9c60fdff03a49b
#
_cell.length_a   1.000
_cell.length_b   1.000
_cell.length_c   1.000
_cell.angle_alpha   90.00
_cell.angle_beta   90.00
_cell.angle_gamma   90.00
#
_symmetry.space_group_name_H-M   'P 1'
#
loop_
_entity.id
_entity.type
_entity.pdbx_description
1 polymer ?
#
loop_
_entity_poly.entity_id
_entity_poly.type
_entity_poly.pdbx_seq_one_letter_code
_entity_poly.pdbx_strand_id
1 'polypeptide(L)'
;MKLSEILKGINVLSAAASGDTEITGVCYDSRRVKSGDLFVAVRGYESDGHKYIPMAVEKGCAAVLCEEAPAGNVPYVQTDDSRLGLALAARNFYGDPSREMKVIGITGTNGKTTTTILIKQILEKTLGAKVGLIGSISNMIGDEEFHAEHTTPESCDLQALFRQMADAGCTHCVMEVSSHSLVLRRVAGVHFAVGLFTNLTQDHLDFHKTMEEYAKAKAMLFPMCEKTAANADDPWTETVMKDAPQPVYTFSAKSDSASLTARDIRLAPSGVRFCALEEGELVRVKTNLPGQFSVYNALAAISCARLLGVSLADAAAALETAHGAKGRVEPVPTDGDYSIFIDYAVTPDAIENVLTTLRGIAPKRLVMLFGAGGDRDRKKRPIMGKLSADIADFVIVTSDNPRTEDPMSIIEEILPGVRAGKAPYKVICDRPEAIRWAIDHHEPGDVILLCGKGHEDYQIIGHEKIHMDEREIVADYLAERAKRT
;
A
#
# COMPACT_ATOMS: atom_id res chain seq x y z
N MET A 1 7.55 8.75 31.88
CA MET A 1 7.00 7.42 32.29
C MET A 1 8.14 6.59 32.88
N LYS A 2 7.88 5.77 33.92
CA LYS A 2 8.91 4.91 34.48
C LYS A 2 9.31 3.78 33.53
N LEU A 3 10.59 3.42 33.50
CA LEU A 3 11.12 2.33 32.68
C LEU A 3 10.37 1.01 32.95
N SER A 4 10.07 0.69 34.22
CA SER A 4 9.32 -0.50 34.61
C SER A 4 7.92 -0.58 34.01
N GLU A 5 7.28 0.56 33.70
CA GLU A 5 5.96 0.60 33.02
C GLU A 5 6.12 0.33 31.52
N ILE A 6 7.20 0.86 30.91
CA ILE A 6 7.51 0.67 29.50
C ILE A 6 7.87 -0.80 29.21
N LEU A 7 8.51 -1.47 30.15
CA LEU A 7 8.96 -2.86 30.00
C LEU A 7 7.86 -3.91 30.22
N LYS A 8 6.61 -3.53 30.52
CA LYS A 8 5.51 -4.49 30.70
C LYS A 8 5.32 -5.37 29.46
N GLY A 9 5.38 -6.69 29.68
CA GLY A 9 5.22 -7.69 28.60
C GLY A 9 6.46 -7.97 27.78
N ILE A 10 7.58 -7.26 28.02
CA ILE A 10 8.88 -7.55 27.42
C ILE A 10 9.59 -8.62 28.24
N ASN A 11 10.17 -9.63 27.58
CA ASN A 11 10.98 -10.65 28.23
C ASN A 11 12.34 -10.06 28.62
N VAL A 12 12.53 -9.76 29.92
CA VAL A 12 13.77 -9.18 30.46
C VAL A 12 14.68 -10.30 30.94
N LEU A 13 15.83 -10.45 30.30
CA LEU A 13 16.86 -11.44 30.64
C LEU A 13 17.78 -10.94 31.77
N SER A 14 18.22 -9.69 31.69
CA SER A 14 18.98 -8.98 32.70
C SER A 14 18.80 -7.47 32.61
N ALA A 15 19.11 -6.75 33.69
CA ALA A 15 19.05 -5.29 33.70
C ALA A 15 20.10 -4.68 34.60
N ALA A 16 20.77 -3.63 34.13
CA ALA A 16 21.60 -2.71 34.92
C ALA A 16 20.94 -1.31 35.07
N ALA A 17 19.85 -1.07 34.36
CA ALA A 17 19.04 0.13 34.51
C ALA A 17 18.03 -0.03 35.67
N SER A 18 17.80 1.04 36.44
CA SER A 18 16.73 1.05 37.45
C SER A 18 15.36 1.10 36.81
N GLY A 19 14.40 0.30 37.30
CA GLY A 19 13.01 0.36 36.87
C GLY A 19 12.32 1.71 37.16
N ASP A 20 12.86 2.50 38.09
CA ASP A 20 12.38 3.86 38.43
C ASP A 20 12.93 4.95 37.50
N THR A 21 13.84 4.61 36.56
CA THR A 21 14.39 5.55 35.60
C THR A 21 13.25 6.21 34.81
N GLU A 22 13.22 7.54 34.80
CA GLU A 22 12.26 8.32 34.00
C GLU A 22 12.65 8.28 32.52
N ILE A 23 11.73 7.88 31.65
CA ILE A 23 11.88 7.84 30.19
C ILE A 23 10.97 8.88 29.56
N THR A 24 11.54 9.70 28.68
CA THR A 24 10.83 10.80 27.98
C THR A 24 10.45 10.49 26.54
N GLY A 25 11.04 9.42 25.96
CA GLY A 25 10.75 8.97 24.60
C GLY A 25 11.29 7.55 24.36
N VAL A 26 10.86 6.93 23.27
CA VAL A 26 11.41 5.65 22.76
C VAL A 26 12.01 5.92 21.38
N CYS A 27 13.27 5.50 21.17
CA CYS A 27 13.98 5.77 19.94
C CYS A 27 14.80 4.55 19.49
N TYR A 28 14.80 4.24 18.19
CA TYR A 28 15.60 3.16 17.59
C TYR A 28 16.65 3.67 16.60
N ASP A 29 16.62 4.97 16.25
CA ASP A 29 17.63 5.62 15.41
C ASP A 29 18.55 6.48 16.27
N SER A 30 19.81 6.07 16.42
CA SER A 30 20.80 6.77 17.25
C SER A 30 21.01 8.24 16.83
N ARG A 31 20.72 8.60 15.59
CA ARG A 31 20.81 9.99 15.08
C ARG A 31 19.70 10.87 15.66
N ARG A 32 18.56 10.30 16.02
CA ARG A 32 17.33 10.98 16.51
C ARG A 32 17.20 10.95 18.04
N VAL A 33 18.08 10.24 18.75
CA VAL A 33 18.07 10.14 20.21
C VAL A 33 18.12 11.52 20.87
N LYS A 34 17.28 11.70 21.88
CA LYS A 34 17.23 12.86 22.77
C LYS A 34 17.58 12.44 24.20
N SER A 35 17.97 13.43 25.02
CA SER A 35 18.22 13.18 26.44
C SER A 35 16.96 12.67 27.14
N GLY A 36 17.11 11.58 27.91
CA GLY A 36 16.01 10.91 28.60
C GLY A 36 15.30 9.80 27.81
N ASP A 37 15.67 9.55 26.55
CA ASP A 37 15.05 8.50 25.76
C ASP A 37 15.48 7.09 26.20
N LEU A 38 14.60 6.11 26.00
CA LEU A 38 14.97 4.70 25.91
C LEU A 38 15.44 4.43 24.48
N PHE A 39 16.74 4.17 24.30
CA PHE A 39 17.26 3.75 23.01
C PHE A 39 17.11 2.23 22.87
N VAL A 40 16.48 1.78 21.77
CA VAL A 40 16.35 0.35 21.47
C VAL A 40 17.33 -0.02 20.36
N ALA A 41 18.33 -0.84 20.71
CA ALA A 41 19.36 -1.32 19.79
C ALA A 41 18.80 -2.51 18.97
N VAL A 42 18.10 -2.20 17.88
CA VAL A 42 17.47 -3.21 17.03
C VAL A 42 18.50 -3.86 16.12
N ARG A 43 18.50 -5.19 16.07
CA ARG A 43 19.27 -5.95 15.08
C ARG A 43 18.57 -5.87 13.73
N GLY A 44 19.08 -4.98 12.86
CA GLY A 44 18.55 -4.73 11.52
C GLY A 44 19.01 -5.77 10.49
N TYR A 45 18.43 -5.71 9.30
CA TYR A 45 18.81 -6.58 8.17
C TYR A 45 20.16 -6.18 7.56
N GLU A 46 20.40 -4.87 7.44
CA GLU A 46 21.62 -4.30 6.84
C GLU A 46 22.60 -3.82 7.91
N SER A 47 22.13 -3.46 9.09
CA SER A 47 22.96 -2.89 10.15
C SER A 47 22.49 -3.35 11.53
N ASP A 48 23.44 -3.58 12.42
CA ASP A 48 23.20 -3.94 13.83
C ASP A 48 23.19 -2.68 14.69
N GLY A 49 22.02 -2.39 15.30
CA GLY A 49 21.82 -1.24 16.18
C GLY A 49 22.73 -1.20 17.41
N HIS A 50 23.25 -2.35 17.86
CA HIS A 50 24.17 -2.42 19.00
C HIS A 50 25.46 -1.62 18.77
N LYS A 51 25.92 -1.48 17.52
CA LYS A 51 27.09 -0.65 17.16
C LYS A 51 26.90 0.84 17.47
N TYR A 52 25.66 1.30 17.56
CA TYR A 52 25.31 2.70 17.78
C TYR A 52 24.95 3.03 19.23
N ILE A 53 25.04 2.06 20.15
CA ILE A 53 24.84 2.30 21.59
C ILE A 53 25.74 3.42 22.12
N PRO A 54 27.06 3.48 21.81
CA PRO A 54 27.89 4.58 22.28
C PRO A 54 27.40 5.95 21.88
N MET A 55 26.93 6.11 20.63
CA MET A 55 26.35 7.36 20.15
C MET A 55 25.06 7.74 20.88
N ALA A 56 24.21 6.77 21.17
CA ALA A 56 22.96 7.02 21.92
C ALA A 56 23.27 7.43 23.37
N VAL A 57 24.26 6.83 24.00
CA VAL A 57 24.73 7.20 25.35
C VAL A 57 25.34 8.60 25.35
N GLU A 58 26.16 8.94 24.37
CA GLU A 58 26.72 10.30 24.22
C GLU A 58 25.63 11.36 24.08
N LYS A 59 24.51 11.04 23.41
CA LYS A 59 23.34 11.93 23.29
C LYS A 59 22.46 11.94 24.54
N GLY A 60 22.78 11.18 25.56
CA GLY A 60 22.10 11.21 26.86
C GLY A 60 20.84 10.34 26.94
N CYS A 61 20.78 9.21 26.21
CA CYS A 61 19.70 8.25 26.46
C CYS A 61 19.71 7.80 27.93
N ALA A 62 18.54 7.65 28.54
CA ALA A 62 18.41 7.28 29.94
C ALA A 62 18.65 5.78 30.18
N ALA A 63 18.33 4.95 29.21
CA ALA A 63 18.58 3.50 29.22
C ALA A 63 18.65 2.96 27.80
N VAL A 64 19.21 1.76 27.66
CA VAL A 64 19.31 1.01 26.39
C VAL A 64 18.55 -0.31 26.53
N LEU A 65 17.66 -0.64 25.58
CA LEU A 65 17.09 -1.98 25.40
C LEU A 65 17.87 -2.69 24.29
N CYS A 66 18.45 -3.87 24.56
CA CYS A 66 19.38 -4.55 23.67
C CYS A 66 19.31 -6.08 23.80
N GLU A 67 19.82 -6.80 22.81
CA GLU A 67 19.97 -8.27 22.88
C GLU A 67 21.30 -8.70 23.49
N GLU A 68 22.33 -7.85 23.38
CA GLU A 68 23.65 -8.07 23.96
C GLU A 68 23.99 -6.95 24.95
N ALA A 69 24.38 -7.33 26.16
CA ALA A 69 24.73 -6.35 27.18
C ALA A 69 25.94 -5.49 26.72
N PRO A 70 25.80 -4.14 26.73
CA PRO A 70 26.88 -3.24 26.32
C PRO A 70 28.07 -3.31 27.31
N ALA A 71 29.28 -3.07 26.82
CA ALA A 71 30.44 -2.91 27.67
C ALA A 71 30.40 -1.59 28.45
N GLY A 72 30.99 -1.57 29.64
CA GLY A 72 31.09 -0.36 30.47
C GLY A 72 29.87 -0.14 31.37
N ASN A 73 29.79 1.07 31.94
CA ASN A 73 28.71 1.44 32.88
C ASN A 73 27.52 2.09 32.18
N VAL A 74 26.90 1.36 31.25
CA VAL A 74 25.73 1.83 30.51
C VAL A 74 24.47 1.30 31.20
N PRO A 75 23.47 2.12 31.53
CA PRO A 75 22.18 1.63 31.99
C PRO A 75 21.47 0.86 30.86
N TYR A 76 21.29 -0.46 31.04
CA TYR A 76 20.68 -1.30 29.99
C TYR A 76 19.62 -2.25 30.56
N VAL A 77 18.79 -2.73 29.65
CA VAL A 77 17.88 -3.86 29.82
C VAL A 77 18.13 -4.84 28.66
N GLN A 78 18.39 -6.10 28.97
CA GLN A 78 18.61 -7.14 27.98
C GLN A 78 17.33 -7.91 27.72
N THR A 79 17.04 -8.15 26.45
CA THR A 79 15.88 -8.94 25.95
C THR A 79 16.39 -9.97 24.92
N ASP A 80 15.57 -10.96 24.61
CA ASP A 80 15.83 -11.96 23.59
C ASP A 80 15.41 -11.56 22.16
N ASP A 81 14.51 -10.56 22.02
CA ASP A 81 14.02 -10.04 20.73
C ASP A 81 13.87 -8.51 20.84
N SER A 82 14.86 -7.77 20.34
CA SER A 82 14.87 -6.31 20.41
C SER A 82 13.79 -5.67 19.52
N ARG A 83 13.35 -6.34 18.43
CA ARG A 83 12.26 -5.85 17.57
C ARG A 83 10.91 -5.96 18.28
N LEU A 84 10.64 -7.09 18.92
CA LEU A 84 9.47 -7.24 19.77
C LEU A 84 9.55 -6.27 20.96
N GLY A 85 10.71 -6.13 21.56
CA GLY A 85 10.99 -5.18 22.63
C GLY A 85 10.67 -3.76 22.23
N LEU A 86 11.09 -3.30 21.04
CA LEU A 86 10.76 -1.98 20.49
C LEU A 86 9.24 -1.79 20.34
N ALA A 87 8.55 -2.77 19.75
CA ALA A 87 7.12 -2.70 19.51
C ALA A 87 6.32 -2.58 20.82
N LEU A 88 6.67 -3.41 21.81
CA LEU A 88 5.99 -3.39 23.12
C LEU A 88 6.34 -2.16 23.94
N ALA A 89 7.60 -1.71 23.91
CA ALA A 89 8.03 -0.49 24.58
C ALA A 89 7.32 0.73 24.03
N ALA A 90 7.25 0.87 22.70
CA ALA A 90 6.54 1.94 22.03
C ALA A 90 5.04 1.90 22.34
N ARG A 91 4.39 0.72 22.23
CA ARG A 91 2.98 0.56 22.61
C ARG A 91 2.73 1.05 24.04
N ASN A 92 3.53 0.62 25.00
CA ASN A 92 3.36 0.99 26.40
C ASN A 92 3.62 2.48 26.63
N PHE A 93 4.65 3.05 25.99
CA PHE A 93 4.99 4.47 26.10
C PHE A 93 3.87 5.37 25.58
N TYR A 94 3.26 5.01 24.44
CA TYR A 94 2.17 5.77 23.84
C TYR A 94 0.78 5.41 24.40
N GLY A 95 0.68 4.53 25.41
CA GLY A 95 -0.56 4.20 26.12
C GLY A 95 -1.48 3.25 25.37
N ASP A 96 -0.95 2.36 24.50
CA ASP A 96 -1.69 1.38 23.72
C ASP A 96 -2.83 1.98 22.85
N PRO A 97 -2.53 2.96 22.00
CA PRO A 97 -3.55 3.74 21.29
C PRO A 97 -4.37 2.90 20.30
N SER A 98 -3.89 1.71 19.89
CA SER A 98 -4.65 0.78 19.03
C SER A 98 -5.93 0.22 19.68
N ARG A 99 -6.06 0.32 21.03
CA ARG A 99 -7.27 -0.05 21.75
C ARG A 99 -8.29 1.09 21.89
N GLU A 100 -7.87 2.31 21.61
CA GLU A 100 -8.76 3.49 21.64
C GLU A 100 -9.51 3.66 20.31
N MET A 101 -9.08 2.97 19.26
CA MET A 101 -9.65 2.98 17.90
C MET A 101 -9.93 1.57 17.42
N LYS A 102 -10.82 1.42 16.44
CA LYS A 102 -10.97 0.17 15.70
C LYS A 102 -9.95 0.14 14.57
N VAL A 103 -8.88 -0.63 14.74
CA VAL A 103 -7.82 -0.78 13.73
C VAL A 103 -8.18 -1.91 12.77
N ILE A 104 -8.18 -1.64 11.47
CA ILE A 104 -8.42 -2.60 10.38
C ILE A 104 -7.09 -2.84 9.67
N GLY A 105 -6.58 -4.06 9.72
CA GLY A 105 -5.33 -4.47 9.07
C GLY A 105 -5.59 -5.24 7.78
N ILE A 106 -5.00 -4.80 6.66
CA ILE A 106 -5.19 -5.40 5.35
C ILE A 106 -3.88 -5.98 4.85
N THR A 107 -3.84 -7.29 4.61
CA THR A 107 -2.69 -7.98 4.02
C THR A 107 -3.08 -8.68 2.72
N GLY A 108 -2.09 -8.92 1.88
CA GLY A 108 -2.21 -9.57 0.57
C GLY A 108 -1.10 -9.10 -0.36
N THR A 109 -1.01 -9.65 -1.56
CA THR A 109 -0.07 -9.15 -2.58
C THR A 109 -0.62 -7.89 -3.22
N ASN A 110 -1.83 -7.95 -3.77
CA ASN A 110 -2.48 -6.88 -4.52
C ASN A 110 -3.76 -6.39 -3.84
N GLY A 111 -4.19 -5.17 -4.18
CA GLY A 111 -5.46 -4.59 -3.75
C GLY A 111 -5.45 -3.89 -2.39
N LYS A 112 -4.39 -3.99 -1.58
CA LYS A 112 -4.31 -3.38 -0.24
C LYS A 112 -4.66 -1.89 -0.27
N THR A 113 -3.93 -1.10 -1.02
CA THR A 113 -4.07 0.37 -1.07
C THR A 113 -5.46 0.82 -1.50
N THR A 114 -5.99 0.23 -2.57
CA THR A 114 -7.35 0.56 -3.02
C THR A 114 -8.38 0.16 -1.98
N THR A 115 -8.24 -1.02 -1.38
CA THR A 115 -9.18 -1.52 -0.36
C THR A 115 -9.14 -0.66 0.92
N THR A 116 -7.94 -0.20 1.38
CA THR A 116 -7.84 0.70 2.55
C THR A 116 -8.59 2.00 2.31
N ILE A 117 -8.46 2.59 1.12
CA ILE A 117 -9.16 3.82 0.74
C ILE A 117 -10.67 3.61 0.65
N LEU A 118 -11.12 2.50 0.05
CA LEU A 118 -12.55 2.18 -0.03
C LEU A 118 -13.17 1.98 1.36
N ILE A 119 -12.50 1.27 2.27
CA ILE A 119 -12.97 1.08 3.64
C ILE A 119 -13.06 2.42 4.36
N LYS A 120 -12.02 3.28 4.27
CA LYS A 120 -12.03 4.62 4.87
C LYS A 120 -13.27 5.38 4.42
N GLN A 121 -13.51 5.48 3.11
CA GLN A 121 -14.64 6.22 2.54
C GLN A 121 -16.00 5.63 2.95
N ILE A 122 -16.13 4.30 3.03
CA ILE A 122 -17.36 3.66 3.53
C ILE A 122 -17.62 4.07 4.98
N LEU A 123 -16.61 3.95 5.86
CA LEU A 123 -16.77 4.24 7.29
C LEU A 123 -17.07 5.73 7.55
N GLU A 124 -16.41 6.62 6.84
CA GLU A 124 -16.67 8.07 6.93
C GLU A 124 -18.09 8.42 6.50
N LYS A 125 -18.53 7.87 5.35
CA LYS A 125 -19.84 8.18 4.78
C LYS A 125 -21.00 7.56 5.56
N THR A 126 -20.82 6.34 6.08
CA THR A 126 -21.92 5.59 6.72
C THR A 126 -21.99 5.79 8.23
N LEU A 127 -20.86 5.97 8.91
CA LEU A 127 -20.78 6.12 10.35
C LEU A 127 -20.48 7.56 10.79
N GLY A 128 -20.20 8.47 9.87
CA GLY A 128 -19.68 9.81 10.22
C GLY A 128 -18.35 9.75 10.99
N ALA A 129 -17.60 8.66 10.83
CA ALA A 129 -16.37 8.39 11.56
C ALA A 129 -15.23 9.29 11.07
N LYS A 130 -14.38 9.78 11.98
CA LYS A 130 -13.05 10.29 11.59
C LYS A 130 -12.11 9.10 11.49
N VAL A 131 -11.55 8.86 10.30
CA VAL A 131 -10.77 7.64 9.99
C VAL A 131 -9.32 8.00 9.70
N GLY A 132 -8.38 7.37 10.40
CA GLY A 132 -6.97 7.36 10.05
C GLY A 132 -6.68 6.36 8.92
N LEU A 133 -5.68 6.62 8.10
CA LEU A 133 -5.19 5.71 7.07
C LEU A 133 -3.67 5.61 7.15
N ILE A 134 -3.14 4.38 7.01
CA ILE A 134 -1.70 4.11 6.92
C ILE A 134 -1.46 3.24 5.69
N GLY A 135 -0.69 3.73 4.72
CA GLY A 135 -0.51 3.00 3.47
C GLY A 135 0.69 3.41 2.65
N SER A 136 0.81 2.79 1.49
CA SER A 136 1.97 2.95 0.59
C SER A 136 2.07 4.33 -0.04
N ILE A 137 0.96 5.03 -0.22
CA ILE A 137 0.92 6.35 -0.89
C ILE A 137 1.13 7.45 0.15
N SER A 138 0.35 7.42 1.22
CA SER A 138 0.38 8.42 2.29
C SER A 138 -0.19 7.84 3.57
N ASN A 139 0.07 8.55 4.69
CA ASN A 139 -0.65 8.39 5.93
C ASN A 139 -1.66 9.53 6.05
N MET A 140 -2.83 9.28 6.66
CA MET A 140 -3.87 10.30 6.82
C MET A 140 -4.43 10.31 8.24
N ILE A 141 -4.75 11.50 8.77
CA ILE A 141 -5.50 11.70 10.01
C ILE A 141 -6.78 12.45 9.64
N GLY A 142 -7.88 11.73 9.41
CA GLY A 142 -9.05 12.29 8.74
C GLY A 142 -8.69 12.71 7.31
N ASP A 143 -8.82 14.00 6.98
CA ASP A 143 -8.51 14.56 5.65
C ASP A 143 -7.07 15.10 5.53
N GLU A 144 -6.33 15.15 6.64
CA GLU A 144 -4.95 15.65 6.65
C GLU A 144 -4.00 14.56 6.20
N GLU A 145 -3.22 14.82 5.13
CA GLU A 145 -2.35 13.86 4.47
C GLU A 145 -0.86 14.11 4.83
N PHE A 146 -0.14 13.03 5.12
CA PHE A 146 1.29 13.04 5.47
C PHE A 146 2.06 12.07 4.59
N HIS A 147 3.31 12.40 4.30
CA HIS A 147 4.20 11.54 3.53
C HIS A 147 4.41 10.18 4.21
N ALA A 148 4.34 9.10 3.45
CA ALA A 148 4.63 7.73 3.89
C ALA A 148 6.04 7.31 3.43
N GLU A 149 6.95 7.04 4.36
CA GLU A 149 8.27 6.47 4.04
C GLU A 149 8.18 4.97 3.72
N HIS A 150 7.22 4.29 4.34
CA HIS A 150 7.00 2.85 4.22
C HIS A 150 5.51 2.53 4.18
N THR A 151 5.14 1.48 3.45
CA THR A 151 3.76 0.94 3.44
C THR A 151 3.22 0.68 4.85
N THR A 152 4.08 0.17 5.73
CA THR A 152 3.80 -0.04 7.16
C THR A 152 4.98 0.53 7.93
N PRO A 153 4.81 1.58 8.73
CA PRO A 153 5.89 2.22 9.51
C PRO A 153 6.60 1.26 10.45
N GLU A 154 7.79 1.63 10.94
CA GLU A 154 8.44 0.91 12.04
C GLU A 154 7.60 1.03 13.32
N SER A 155 7.70 0.03 14.19
CA SER A 155 6.77 -0.12 15.32
C SER A 155 6.68 1.13 16.21
N CYS A 156 7.77 1.82 16.46
CA CYS A 156 7.79 3.04 17.25
C CYS A 156 7.05 4.19 16.54
N ASP A 157 7.32 4.39 15.26
CA ASP A 157 6.66 5.42 14.45
C ASP A 157 5.17 5.10 14.27
N LEU A 158 4.82 3.81 14.14
CA LEU A 158 3.43 3.34 14.06
C LEU A 158 2.64 3.67 15.32
N GLN A 159 3.18 3.41 16.50
CA GLN A 159 2.51 3.71 17.77
C GLN A 159 2.38 5.22 18.01
N ALA A 160 3.40 5.99 17.60
CA ALA A 160 3.34 7.46 17.64
C ALA A 160 2.22 7.99 16.73
N LEU A 161 2.08 7.43 15.51
CA LEU A 161 1.05 7.81 14.56
C LEU A 161 -0.36 7.42 15.07
N PHE A 162 -0.53 6.23 15.66
CA PHE A 162 -1.78 5.85 16.31
C PHE A 162 -2.15 6.80 17.45
N ARG A 163 -1.17 7.25 18.26
CA ARG A 163 -1.42 8.24 19.32
C ARG A 163 -1.92 9.55 18.74
N GLN A 164 -1.27 10.06 17.68
CA GLN A 164 -1.72 11.26 16.98
C GLN A 164 -3.14 11.12 16.42
N MET A 165 -3.47 9.96 15.83
CA MET A 165 -4.82 9.67 15.33
C MET A 165 -5.86 9.68 16.45
N ALA A 166 -5.57 9.01 17.57
CA ALA A 166 -6.48 8.95 18.71
C ALA A 166 -6.68 10.35 19.35
N ASP A 167 -5.59 11.12 19.54
CA ASP A 167 -5.65 12.50 20.06
C ASP A 167 -6.41 13.43 19.11
N ALA A 168 -6.37 13.18 17.80
CA ALA A 168 -7.15 13.91 16.81
C ALA A 168 -8.62 13.46 16.73
N GLY A 169 -9.04 12.48 17.55
CA GLY A 169 -10.41 11.97 17.61
C GLY A 169 -10.76 10.97 16.51
N CYS A 170 -9.78 10.31 15.88
CA CYS A 170 -10.07 9.18 15.00
C CYS A 170 -10.66 8.01 15.79
N THR A 171 -11.78 7.49 15.33
CA THR A 171 -12.46 6.32 15.93
C THR A 171 -12.08 5.02 15.25
N HIS A 172 -11.54 5.12 14.02
CA HIS A 172 -11.09 4.00 13.19
C HIS A 172 -9.74 4.32 12.56
N CYS A 173 -8.95 3.27 12.30
CA CYS A 173 -7.75 3.37 11.47
C CYS A 173 -7.73 2.20 10.50
N VAL A 174 -7.54 2.46 9.22
CA VAL A 174 -7.40 1.43 8.18
C VAL A 174 -5.95 1.43 7.71
N MET A 175 -5.28 0.26 7.78
CA MET A 175 -3.86 0.21 7.44
C MET A 175 -3.47 -0.97 6.56
N GLU A 176 -2.53 -0.71 5.67
CA GLU A 176 -1.84 -1.76 4.94
C GLU A 176 -0.83 -2.46 5.85
N VAL A 177 -0.90 -3.79 5.90
CA VAL A 177 0.03 -4.63 6.66
C VAL A 177 0.84 -5.47 5.69
N SER A 178 2.08 -5.08 5.43
CA SER A 178 3.00 -5.79 4.55
C SER A 178 3.52 -7.06 5.20
N SER A 179 3.87 -8.08 4.39
CA SER A 179 4.50 -9.31 4.92
C SER A 179 5.83 -9.03 5.61
N HIS A 180 6.61 -8.06 5.10
CA HIS A 180 7.83 -7.60 5.75
C HIS A 180 7.55 -7.03 7.14
N SER A 181 6.52 -6.21 7.31
CA SER A 181 6.17 -5.63 8.61
C SER A 181 5.80 -6.68 9.65
N LEU A 182 5.15 -7.77 9.21
CA LEU A 182 4.81 -8.90 10.07
C LEU A 182 6.06 -9.65 10.54
N VAL A 183 6.94 -10.04 9.61
CA VAL A 183 8.20 -10.73 9.94
C VAL A 183 9.11 -9.85 10.80
N LEU A 184 9.18 -8.55 10.49
CA LEU A 184 10.01 -7.58 11.23
C LEU A 184 9.34 -7.03 12.50
N ARG A 185 8.25 -7.63 12.98
CA ARG A 185 7.55 -7.26 14.22
C ARG A 185 7.02 -5.82 14.27
N ARG A 186 6.91 -5.11 13.14
CA ARG A 186 6.49 -3.70 13.12
C ARG A 186 5.09 -3.48 13.65
N VAL A 187 4.21 -4.46 13.50
CA VAL A 187 2.82 -4.43 14.00
C VAL A 187 2.61 -5.26 15.27
N ALA A 188 3.70 -5.77 15.89
CA ALA A 188 3.58 -6.50 17.14
C ALA A 188 3.00 -5.59 18.23
N GLY A 189 2.06 -6.14 19.02
CA GLY A 189 1.36 -5.39 20.07
C GLY A 189 0.23 -4.47 19.58
N VAL A 190 -0.03 -4.39 18.27
CA VAL A 190 -1.23 -3.74 17.72
C VAL A 190 -2.45 -4.64 17.94
N HIS A 191 -3.55 -4.04 18.35
CA HIS A 191 -4.84 -4.70 18.47
C HIS A 191 -5.69 -4.40 17.24
N PHE A 192 -6.01 -5.44 16.45
CA PHE A 192 -6.82 -5.29 15.24
C PHE A 192 -8.28 -5.70 15.51
N ALA A 193 -9.21 -4.79 15.28
CA ALA A 193 -10.64 -5.10 15.30
C ALA A 193 -11.03 -5.99 14.11
N VAL A 194 -10.39 -5.78 12.93
CA VAL A 194 -10.62 -6.60 11.74
C VAL A 194 -9.30 -6.86 11.02
N GLY A 195 -9.06 -8.11 10.64
CA GLY A 195 -8.00 -8.52 9.71
C GLY A 195 -8.56 -8.95 8.37
N LEU A 196 -7.98 -8.48 7.27
CA LEU A 196 -8.43 -8.79 5.91
C LEU A 196 -7.30 -9.42 5.08
N PHE A 197 -7.61 -10.54 4.41
CA PHE A 197 -6.78 -11.14 3.37
C PHE A 197 -7.36 -10.91 1.98
N THR A 198 -6.59 -10.30 1.08
CA THR A 198 -7.05 -10.02 -0.30
C THR A 198 -6.67 -11.12 -1.27
N ASN A 199 -5.38 -11.46 -1.38
CA ASN A 199 -4.85 -12.49 -2.28
C ASN A 199 -3.36 -12.76 -2.02
N LEU A 200 -2.84 -13.85 -2.61
CA LEU A 200 -1.41 -14.16 -2.63
C LEU A 200 -0.97 -14.59 -4.03
N THR A 201 -0.18 -13.76 -4.68
CA THR A 201 0.48 -14.05 -5.94
C THR A 201 2.00 -13.91 -5.79
N GLN A 202 2.77 -14.38 -6.76
CA GLN A 202 4.23 -14.34 -6.68
C GLN A 202 4.75 -12.91 -6.58
N ASP A 203 5.39 -12.61 -5.46
CA ASP A 203 6.07 -11.34 -5.16
C ASP A 203 7.02 -11.53 -3.97
N HIS A 204 8.01 -10.66 -3.80
CA HIS A 204 8.91 -10.63 -2.63
C HIS A 204 9.62 -11.96 -2.31
N LEU A 205 9.88 -12.82 -3.33
CA LEU A 205 10.60 -14.09 -3.11
C LEU A 205 12.10 -13.92 -2.86
N ASP A 206 12.64 -12.73 -3.13
CA ASP A 206 13.97 -12.31 -2.67
C ASP A 206 14.07 -12.32 -1.14
N PHE A 207 13.00 -11.94 -0.46
CA PHE A 207 12.89 -11.91 1.00
C PHE A 207 12.33 -13.22 1.57
N HIS A 208 11.19 -13.72 1.09
CA HIS A 208 10.46 -14.86 1.67
C HIS A 208 10.93 -16.24 1.17
N LYS A 209 11.75 -16.30 0.11
CA LYS A 209 12.32 -17.51 -0.53
C LYS A 209 11.27 -18.39 -1.22
N THR A 210 10.15 -18.72 -0.59
CA THR A 210 9.08 -19.57 -1.15
C THR A 210 7.69 -18.93 -0.96
N MET A 211 6.71 -19.41 -1.74
CA MET A 211 5.32 -18.96 -1.61
C MET A 211 4.71 -19.39 -0.27
N GLU A 212 5.12 -20.55 0.26
CA GLU A 212 4.68 -21.05 1.56
C GLU A 212 5.17 -20.16 2.71
N GLU A 213 6.44 -19.71 2.67
CA GLU A 213 6.96 -18.75 3.66
C GLU A 213 6.27 -17.40 3.54
N TYR A 214 5.98 -16.97 2.32
CA TYR A 214 5.23 -15.74 2.07
C TYR A 214 3.79 -15.82 2.62
N ALA A 215 3.10 -16.97 2.42
CA ALA A 215 1.79 -17.23 3.02
C ALA A 215 1.83 -17.23 4.55
N LYS A 216 2.81 -17.92 5.16
CA LYS A 216 3.03 -17.95 6.62
C LYS A 216 3.29 -16.55 7.18
N ALA A 217 4.08 -15.73 6.47
CA ALA A 217 4.32 -14.35 6.89
C ALA A 217 3.02 -13.53 6.96
N LYS A 218 2.14 -13.65 5.96
CA LYS A 218 0.83 -12.97 5.98
C LYS A 218 -0.12 -13.54 7.04
N ALA A 219 -0.07 -14.85 7.28
CA ALA A 219 -0.87 -15.51 8.31
C ALA A 219 -0.62 -14.96 9.73
N MET A 220 0.57 -14.38 9.98
CA MET A 220 0.91 -13.77 11.28
C MET A 220 -0.01 -12.62 11.70
N LEU A 221 -0.75 -11.99 10.77
CA LEU A 221 -1.71 -10.93 11.10
C LEU A 221 -2.90 -11.45 11.90
N PHE A 222 -3.46 -12.60 11.50
CA PHE A 222 -4.80 -12.98 11.89
C PHE A 222 -4.97 -13.37 13.37
N PRO A 223 -3.99 -13.99 14.04
CA PRO A 223 -4.07 -14.21 15.50
C PRO A 223 -4.13 -12.92 16.33
N MET A 224 -3.79 -11.76 15.75
CA MET A 224 -3.87 -10.46 16.42
C MET A 224 -5.21 -9.75 16.21
N CYS A 225 -6.17 -10.37 15.49
CA CYS A 225 -7.43 -9.77 15.09
C CYS A 225 -8.61 -10.31 15.93
N GLU A 226 -9.61 -9.46 16.19
CA GLU A 226 -10.88 -9.90 16.81
C GLU A 226 -11.78 -10.61 15.80
N LYS A 227 -11.88 -10.05 14.57
CA LYS A 227 -12.67 -10.57 13.46
C LYS A 227 -11.83 -10.64 12.21
N THR A 228 -12.20 -11.51 11.28
CA THR A 228 -11.41 -11.74 10.07
C THR A 228 -12.26 -11.86 8.83
N ALA A 229 -11.75 -11.33 7.71
CA ALA A 229 -12.34 -11.49 6.39
C ALA A 229 -11.31 -12.01 5.39
N ALA A 230 -11.72 -12.83 4.41
CA ALA A 230 -10.83 -13.42 3.44
C ALA A 230 -11.47 -13.66 2.08
N ASN A 231 -10.67 -13.53 1.03
CA ASN A 231 -11.04 -13.89 -0.34
C ASN A 231 -11.07 -15.42 -0.49
N ALA A 232 -12.27 -16.01 -0.58
CA ALA A 232 -12.44 -17.45 -0.75
C ALA A 232 -11.97 -17.99 -2.11
N ASP A 233 -11.79 -17.12 -3.10
CA ASP A 233 -11.35 -17.52 -4.43
C ASP A 233 -9.82 -17.64 -4.57
N ASP A 234 -9.07 -17.22 -3.55
CA ASP A 234 -7.62 -17.34 -3.54
C ASP A 234 -7.19 -18.72 -2.99
N PRO A 235 -6.33 -19.45 -3.71
CA PRO A 235 -5.94 -20.81 -3.32
C PRO A 235 -5.14 -20.86 -2.00
N TRP A 236 -4.59 -19.75 -1.53
CA TRP A 236 -3.82 -19.68 -0.29
C TRP A 236 -4.68 -19.34 0.94
N THR A 237 -5.97 -19.07 0.75
CA THR A 237 -6.85 -18.63 1.84
C THR A 237 -6.88 -19.62 3.01
N GLU A 238 -6.99 -20.91 2.75
CA GLU A 238 -6.96 -21.93 3.81
C GLU A 238 -5.65 -21.86 4.62
N THR A 239 -4.50 -21.74 3.93
CA THR A 239 -3.18 -21.67 4.57
C THR A 239 -3.03 -20.40 5.41
N VAL A 240 -3.43 -19.26 4.84
CA VAL A 240 -3.27 -17.94 5.50
C VAL A 240 -4.22 -17.80 6.69
N MET A 241 -5.43 -18.35 6.60
CA MET A 241 -6.47 -18.22 7.63
C MET A 241 -6.46 -19.35 8.67
N LYS A 242 -5.48 -20.27 8.62
CA LYS A 242 -5.44 -21.47 9.48
C LYS A 242 -5.60 -21.17 10.97
N ASP A 243 -4.89 -20.13 11.45
CA ASP A 243 -4.87 -19.75 12.87
C ASP A 243 -5.72 -18.48 13.13
N ALA A 244 -6.61 -18.13 12.20
CA ALA A 244 -7.50 -16.97 12.34
C ALA A 244 -8.65 -17.24 13.30
N PRO A 245 -9.15 -16.23 14.04
CA PRO A 245 -10.39 -16.31 14.78
C PRO A 245 -11.56 -16.74 13.90
N GLN A 246 -12.42 -17.62 14.42
CA GLN A 246 -13.58 -18.15 13.72
C GLN A 246 -14.88 -17.52 14.23
N PRO A 247 -15.91 -17.36 13.38
CA PRO A 247 -15.92 -17.69 11.94
C PRO A 247 -15.19 -16.65 11.10
N VAL A 248 -14.53 -17.08 10.01
CA VAL A 248 -13.99 -16.19 9.00
C VAL A 248 -15.10 -15.71 8.08
N TYR A 249 -15.26 -14.41 7.91
CA TYR A 249 -16.18 -13.83 6.94
C TYR A 249 -15.56 -13.90 5.53
N THR A 250 -16.10 -14.74 4.67
CA THR A 250 -15.53 -14.99 3.35
C THR A 250 -16.24 -14.17 2.26
N PHE A 251 -15.50 -13.76 1.22
CA PHE A 251 -16.09 -13.15 0.03
C PHE A 251 -15.60 -13.85 -1.25
N SER A 252 -16.46 -13.87 -2.28
CA SER A 252 -16.17 -14.54 -3.55
C SER A 252 -16.87 -13.87 -4.73
N ALA A 253 -16.20 -13.90 -5.88
CA ALA A 253 -16.79 -13.58 -7.18
C ALA A 253 -17.04 -14.84 -8.05
N LYS A 254 -16.74 -16.04 -7.52
CA LYS A 254 -16.85 -17.32 -8.25
C LYS A 254 -17.76 -18.34 -7.55
N SER A 255 -17.72 -18.39 -6.23
CA SER A 255 -18.43 -19.39 -5.42
C SER A 255 -19.62 -18.80 -4.67
N ASP A 256 -20.71 -19.59 -4.55
CA ASP A 256 -21.92 -19.25 -3.79
C ASP A 256 -21.82 -19.58 -2.29
N SER A 257 -20.76 -20.28 -1.90
CA SER A 257 -20.59 -20.74 -0.51
C SER A 257 -19.95 -19.68 0.41
N ALA A 258 -19.51 -18.55 -0.14
CA ALA A 258 -18.94 -17.47 0.67
C ALA A 258 -20.03 -16.67 1.39
N SER A 259 -19.65 -16.01 2.50
CA SER A 259 -20.56 -15.17 3.29
C SER A 259 -21.11 -13.99 2.46
N LEU A 260 -20.28 -13.42 1.58
CA LEU A 260 -20.64 -12.37 0.64
C LEU A 260 -20.24 -12.78 -0.78
N THR A 261 -21.17 -12.76 -1.74
CA THR A 261 -20.89 -13.18 -3.12
C THR A 261 -21.25 -12.10 -4.13
N ALA A 262 -20.47 -12.00 -5.23
CA ALA A 262 -20.80 -11.14 -6.37
C ALA A 262 -21.45 -11.94 -7.50
N ARG A 263 -22.56 -11.41 -8.05
CA ARG A 263 -23.32 -11.98 -9.17
C ARG A 263 -23.55 -10.92 -10.24
N ASP A 264 -23.88 -11.35 -11.46
CA ASP A 264 -24.16 -10.45 -12.60
C ASP A 264 -23.10 -9.37 -12.78
N ILE A 265 -21.82 -9.78 -12.77
CA ILE A 265 -20.68 -8.87 -12.88
C ILE A 265 -20.61 -8.30 -14.29
N ARG A 266 -20.60 -6.96 -14.38
CA ARG A 266 -20.45 -6.20 -15.62
C ARG A 266 -19.26 -5.27 -15.50
N LEU A 267 -18.31 -5.46 -16.39
CA LEU A 267 -17.08 -4.67 -16.47
C LEU A 267 -17.20 -3.64 -17.58
N ALA A 268 -16.79 -2.41 -17.30
CA ALA A 268 -16.67 -1.33 -18.27
C ALA A 268 -15.47 -0.43 -17.92
N PRO A 269 -14.95 0.36 -18.87
CA PRO A 269 -13.94 1.37 -18.57
C PRO A 269 -14.39 2.39 -17.51
N SER A 270 -15.68 2.70 -17.45
CA SER A 270 -16.28 3.61 -16.46
C SER A 270 -16.49 2.99 -15.08
N GLY A 271 -16.12 1.73 -14.86
CA GLY A 271 -16.24 1.04 -13.58
C GLY A 271 -16.91 -0.31 -13.66
N VAL A 272 -17.22 -0.89 -12.49
CA VAL A 272 -17.87 -2.21 -12.40
C VAL A 272 -19.25 -2.11 -11.75
N ARG A 273 -20.14 -3.02 -12.14
CA ARG A 273 -21.46 -3.23 -11.53
C ARG A 273 -21.64 -4.70 -11.25
N PHE A 274 -22.22 -5.04 -10.10
CA PHE A 274 -22.57 -6.40 -9.74
C PHE A 274 -23.68 -6.43 -8.69
N CYS A 275 -24.27 -7.58 -8.45
CA CYS A 275 -25.16 -7.82 -7.34
C CYS A 275 -24.39 -8.48 -6.21
N ALA A 276 -24.33 -7.85 -5.03
CA ALA A 276 -23.82 -8.43 -3.82
C ALA A 276 -24.92 -9.23 -3.13
N LEU A 277 -24.66 -10.48 -2.75
CA LEU A 277 -25.58 -11.38 -2.06
C LEU A 277 -24.99 -11.81 -0.72
N GLU A 278 -25.71 -11.58 0.38
CA GLU A 278 -25.37 -11.99 1.75
C GLU A 278 -26.64 -12.48 2.44
N GLU A 279 -26.65 -13.71 2.95
CA GLU A 279 -27.76 -14.30 3.72
C GLU A 279 -29.16 -14.11 3.09
N GLY A 280 -29.26 -14.11 1.76
CA GLY A 280 -30.50 -13.89 1.01
C GLY A 280 -30.83 -12.42 0.71
N GLU A 281 -30.12 -11.47 1.30
CA GLU A 281 -30.18 -10.04 0.92
C GLU A 281 -29.39 -9.82 -0.37
N LEU A 282 -30.01 -9.17 -1.38
CA LEU A 282 -29.39 -8.86 -2.65
C LEU A 282 -29.38 -7.33 -2.86
N VAL A 283 -28.18 -6.77 -3.01
CA VAL A 283 -27.98 -5.33 -3.22
C VAL A 283 -27.15 -5.10 -4.49
N ARG A 284 -27.55 -4.11 -5.27
CA ARG A 284 -26.77 -3.67 -6.44
C ARG A 284 -25.60 -2.80 -6.00
N VAL A 285 -24.40 -3.18 -6.43
CA VAL A 285 -23.17 -2.44 -6.19
C VAL A 285 -22.69 -1.82 -7.51
N LYS A 286 -22.32 -0.55 -7.44
CA LYS A 286 -21.69 0.19 -8.54
C LYS A 286 -20.46 0.88 -7.99
N THR A 287 -19.36 0.82 -8.72
CA THR A 287 -18.14 1.58 -8.41
C THR A 287 -17.59 2.18 -9.71
N ASN A 288 -16.92 3.31 -9.61
CA ASN A 288 -16.27 3.99 -10.74
C ASN A 288 -14.86 3.42 -11.01
N LEU A 289 -14.48 2.31 -10.37
CA LEU A 289 -13.20 1.64 -10.53
C LEU A 289 -13.33 0.50 -11.53
N PRO A 290 -12.54 0.49 -12.62
CA PRO A 290 -12.62 -0.51 -13.66
C PRO A 290 -11.92 -1.83 -13.26
N GLY A 291 -12.21 -2.88 -14.02
CA GLY A 291 -11.52 -4.18 -13.96
C GLY A 291 -12.07 -5.15 -12.92
N GLN A 292 -11.84 -6.44 -13.17
CA GLN A 292 -12.31 -7.54 -12.33
C GLN A 292 -11.78 -7.44 -10.88
N PHE A 293 -10.54 -6.97 -10.68
CA PHE A 293 -9.96 -6.77 -9.36
C PHE A 293 -10.75 -5.76 -8.52
N SER A 294 -11.45 -4.79 -9.15
CA SER A 294 -12.28 -3.81 -8.44
C SER A 294 -13.52 -4.45 -7.83
N VAL A 295 -14.01 -5.55 -8.39
CA VAL A 295 -15.07 -6.37 -7.76
C VAL A 295 -14.56 -6.95 -6.45
N TYR A 296 -13.36 -7.55 -6.46
CA TYR A 296 -12.74 -8.12 -5.25
C TYR A 296 -12.41 -7.05 -4.21
N ASN A 297 -11.88 -5.89 -4.62
CA ASN A 297 -11.60 -4.79 -3.70
C ASN A 297 -12.90 -4.24 -3.07
N ALA A 298 -13.99 -4.14 -3.85
CA ALA A 298 -15.28 -3.74 -3.35
C ALA A 298 -15.87 -4.77 -2.37
N LEU A 299 -15.84 -6.07 -2.71
CA LEU A 299 -16.26 -7.14 -1.81
C LEU A 299 -15.46 -7.13 -0.50
N ALA A 300 -14.15 -6.99 -0.60
CA ALA A 300 -13.25 -6.90 0.55
C ALA A 300 -13.59 -5.71 1.46
N ALA A 301 -13.84 -4.53 0.87
CA ALA A 301 -14.22 -3.33 1.60
C ALA A 301 -15.60 -3.47 2.25
N ILE A 302 -16.58 -4.00 1.53
CA ILE A 302 -17.91 -4.32 2.09
C ILE A 302 -17.78 -5.31 3.24
N SER A 303 -16.99 -6.39 3.11
CA SER A 303 -16.79 -7.39 4.16
C SER A 303 -16.28 -6.78 5.46
N CYS A 304 -15.27 -5.89 5.38
CA CYS A 304 -14.78 -5.16 6.55
C CYS A 304 -15.85 -4.25 7.17
N ALA A 305 -16.59 -3.52 6.35
CA ALA A 305 -17.68 -2.65 6.81
C ALA A 305 -18.79 -3.46 7.50
N ARG A 306 -19.17 -4.62 6.95
CA ARG A 306 -20.14 -5.55 7.55
C ARG A 306 -19.69 -6.03 8.93
N LEU A 307 -18.44 -6.44 9.06
CA LEU A 307 -17.86 -6.86 10.35
C LEU A 307 -17.84 -5.72 11.39
N LEU A 308 -17.86 -4.47 10.95
CA LEU A 308 -17.93 -3.27 11.79
C LEU A 308 -19.38 -2.78 12.03
N GLY A 309 -20.39 -3.48 11.48
CA GLY A 309 -21.81 -3.19 11.73
C GLY A 309 -22.47 -2.27 10.70
N VAL A 310 -21.83 -1.95 9.59
CA VAL A 310 -22.43 -1.21 8.47
C VAL A 310 -23.36 -2.15 7.69
N SER A 311 -24.56 -1.70 7.28
CA SER A 311 -25.45 -2.51 6.45
C SER A 311 -24.90 -2.76 5.05
N LEU A 312 -25.30 -3.87 4.40
CA LEU A 312 -24.89 -4.15 3.01
C LEU A 312 -25.31 -3.04 2.07
N ALA A 313 -26.54 -2.53 2.25
CA ALA A 313 -27.08 -1.45 1.44
C ALA A 313 -26.30 -0.13 1.59
N ASP A 314 -25.94 0.26 2.84
CA ASP A 314 -25.18 1.49 3.08
C ASP A 314 -23.76 1.38 2.55
N ALA A 315 -23.10 0.23 2.73
CA ALA A 315 -21.77 -0.02 2.18
C ALA A 315 -21.77 0.06 0.64
N ALA A 316 -22.77 -0.54 -0.01
CA ALA A 316 -22.94 -0.47 -1.47
C ALA A 316 -23.18 0.97 -1.95
N ALA A 317 -24.06 1.72 -1.28
CA ALA A 317 -24.34 3.12 -1.60
C ALA A 317 -23.11 4.01 -1.41
N ALA A 318 -22.29 3.74 -0.41
CA ALA A 318 -21.05 4.47 -0.20
C ALA A 318 -20.06 4.29 -1.35
N LEU A 319 -19.95 3.08 -1.90
CA LEU A 319 -19.04 2.76 -3.02
C LEU A 319 -19.44 3.44 -4.33
N GLU A 320 -20.68 3.85 -4.53
CA GLU A 320 -21.11 4.50 -5.79
C GLU A 320 -20.37 5.82 -6.08
N THR A 321 -19.97 6.52 -5.02
CA THR A 321 -19.20 7.78 -5.13
C THR A 321 -17.77 7.65 -4.64
N ALA A 322 -17.34 6.45 -4.27
CA ALA A 322 -15.99 6.22 -3.80
C ALA A 322 -14.97 6.36 -4.92
N HIS A 323 -13.81 6.88 -4.56
CA HIS A 323 -12.65 7.02 -5.44
C HIS A 323 -11.60 5.96 -5.11
N GLY A 324 -10.88 5.52 -6.14
CA GLY A 324 -9.75 4.61 -5.97
C GLY A 324 -8.51 5.28 -5.41
N ALA A 325 -7.47 4.48 -5.29
CA ALA A 325 -6.15 4.97 -4.91
C ALA A 325 -5.55 5.81 -6.03
N LYS A 326 -5.00 6.98 -5.69
CA LYS A 326 -4.25 7.85 -6.62
C LYS A 326 -3.14 7.02 -7.30
N GLY A 327 -3.13 7.03 -8.64
CA GLY A 327 -2.14 6.29 -9.42
C GLY A 327 -2.25 4.76 -9.40
N ARG A 328 -3.43 4.20 -9.17
CA ARG A 328 -3.72 2.76 -9.24
C ARG A 328 -4.92 2.50 -10.15
N VAL A 329 -4.65 2.30 -11.45
CA VAL A 329 -5.67 2.25 -12.52
C VAL A 329 -6.68 3.40 -12.33
N GLU A 330 -6.14 4.57 -12.03
CA GLU A 330 -6.92 5.76 -11.73
C GLU A 330 -7.53 6.32 -13.02
N PRO A 331 -8.86 6.41 -13.15
CA PRO A 331 -9.49 7.02 -14.31
C PRO A 331 -9.29 8.53 -14.28
N VAL A 332 -8.93 9.09 -15.43
CA VAL A 332 -8.82 10.55 -15.65
C VAL A 332 -9.96 10.99 -16.56
N PRO A 333 -10.67 12.10 -16.26
CA PRO A 333 -11.73 12.64 -17.13
C PRO A 333 -11.22 12.92 -18.53
N THR A 334 -12.05 12.61 -19.56
CA THR A 334 -11.75 12.84 -20.98
C THR A 334 -12.89 13.63 -21.64
N ASP A 335 -12.61 14.20 -22.82
CA ASP A 335 -13.56 15.00 -23.61
C ASP A 335 -14.22 14.22 -24.76
N GLY A 336 -14.01 12.89 -24.84
CA GLY A 336 -14.46 12.08 -25.98
C GLY A 336 -14.78 10.64 -25.66
N ASP A 337 -14.96 9.84 -26.71
CA ASP A 337 -15.21 8.39 -26.64
C ASP A 337 -13.89 7.61 -26.51
N TYR A 338 -13.14 7.88 -25.48
CA TYR A 338 -11.93 7.16 -25.07
C TYR A 338 -11.75 7.31 -23.55
N SER A 339 -10.89 6.48 -22.97
CA SER A 339 -10.59 6.51 -21.54
C SER A 339 -9.08 6.64 -21.29
N ILE A 340 -8.71 7.42 -20.29
CA ILE A 340 -7.33 7.55 -19.82
C ILE A 340 -7.23 6.98 -18.40
N PHE A 341 -6.21 6.17 -18.15
CA PHE A 341 -5.88 5.65 -16.82
C PHE A 341 -4.44 5.97 -16.46
N ILE A 342 -4.20 6.24 -15.18
CA ILE A 342 -2.85 6.43 -14.62
C ILE A 342 -2.55 5.27 -13.68
N ASP A 343 -1.34 4.67 -13.82
CA ASP A 343 -0.89 3.58 -12.93
C ASP A 343 0.60 3.70 -12.57
N TYR A 344 0.96 3.20 -11.40
CA TYR A 344 2.34 3.20 -10.87
C TYR A 344 3.15 1.96 -11.27
N ALA A 345 2.72 1.15 -12.20
CA ALA A 345 3.44 -0.05 -12.60
C ALA A 345 4.83 0.29 -13.16
N VAL A 346 5.89 -0.12 -12.45
CA VAL A 346 7.31 0.16 -12.76
C VAL A 346 8.16 -1.10 -12.82
N THR A 347 7.52 -2.27 -12.80
CA THR A 347 8.16 -3.59 -12.92
C THR A 347 7.48 -4.41 -14.00
N PRO A 348 8.17 -5.43 -14.58
CA PRO A 348 7.57 -6.31 -15.59
C PRO A 348 6.23 -6.91 -15.14
N ASP A 349 6.18 -7.52 -13.96
CA ASP A 349 4.96 -8.15 -13.42
C ASP A 349 3.81 -7.15 -13.22
N ALA A 350 4.12 -5.94 -12.72
CA ALA A 350 3.10 -4.91 -12.55
C ALA A 350 2.55 -4.43 -13.90
N ILE A 351 3.39 -4.26 -14.91
CA ILE A 351 2.98 -3.91 -16.29
C ILE A 351 2.10 -4.99 -16.89
N GLU A 352 2.50 -6.27 -16.78
CA GLU A 352 1.71 -7.39 -17.26
C GLU A 352 0.32 -7.42 -16.61
N ASN A 353 0.27 -7.26 -15.30
CA ASN A 353 -0.98 -7.26 -14.52
C ASN A 353 -1.92 -6.11 -14.92
N VAL A 354 -1.41 -4.88 -15.02
CA VAL A 354 -2.25 -3.72 -15.38
C VAL A 354 -2.72 -3.78 -16.83
N LEU A 355 -1.84 -4.17 -17.77
CA LEU A 355 -2.21 -4.30 -19.17
C LEU A 355 -3.22 -5.43 -19.41
N THR A 356 -3.03 -6.59 -18.80
CA THR A 356 -3.98 -7.72 -18.88
C THR A 356 -5.34 -7.31 -18.33
N THR A 357 -5.36 -6.57 -17.22
CA THR A 357 -6.58 -6.04 -16.63
C THR A 357 -7.31 -5.09 -17.58
N LEU A 358 -6.60 -4.09 -18.11
CA LEU A 358 -7.19 -3.10 -19.02
C LEU A 358 -7.57 -3.73 -20.36
N ARG A 359 -6.85 -4.74 -20.83
CA ARG A 359 -7.24 -5.53 -22.01
C ARG A 359 -8.61 -6.16 -21.84
N GLY A 360 -8.95 -6.63 -20.64
CA GLY A 360 -10.26 -7.22 -20.34
C GLY A 360 -11.43 -6.23 -20.41
N ILE A 361 -11.17 -4.94 -20.41
CA ILE A 361 -12.19 -3.86 -20.46
C ILE A 361 -12.02 -2.95 -21.68
N ALA A 362 -10.94 -3.04 -22.44
CA ALA A 362 -10.71 -2.24 -23.64
C ALA A 362 -11.63 -2.74 -24.77
N PRO A 363 -12.61 -1.93 -25.20
CA PRO A 363 -13.56 -2.37 -26.24
C PRO A 363 -12.90 -2.48 -27.61
N LYS A 364 -11.82 -1.72 -27.84
CA LYS A 364 -11.06 -1.70 -29.10
C LYS A 364 -9.56 -1.72 -28.82
N ARG A 365 -8.89 -0.58 -28.89
CA ARG A 365 -7.45 -0.45 -28.83
C ARG A 365 -6.98 -0.10 -27.40
N LEU A 366 -5.95 -0.81 -26.91
CA LEU A 366 -5.23 -0.50 -25.68
C LEU A 366 -3.91 0.18 -26.06
N VAL A 367 -3.74 1.43 -25.67
CA VAL A 367 -2.55 2.24 -25.89
C VAL A 367 -1.76 2.33 -24.59
N MET A 368 -0.47 1.94 -24.62
CA MET A 368 0.45 2.00 -23.48
C MET A 368 1.43 3.15 -23.65
N LEU A 369 1.44 4.10 -22.72
CA LEU A 369 2.47 5.13 -22.60
C LEU A 369 3.31 4.86 -21.36
N PHE A 370 4.62 4.64 -21.51
CA PHE A 370 5.49 4.36 -20.39
C PHE A 370 6.95 4.74 -20.62
N GLY A 371 7.68 4.84 -19.52
CA GLY A 371 9.13 4.98 -19.46
C GLY A 371 9.73 4.09 -18.37
N ALA A 372 11.03 4.21 -18.16
CA ALA A 372 11.73 3.53 -17.07
C ALA A 372 12.57 4.55 -16.28
N GLY A 373 12.70 4.32 -14.98
CA GLY A 373 13.51 5.16 -14.10
C GLY A 373 15.02 4.96 -14.36
N GLY A 374 15.78 6.06 -14.33
CA GLY A 374 17.23 6.05 -14.28
C GLY A 374 17.75 5.63 -12.90
N ASP A 375 19.03 5.24 -12.82
CA ASP A 375 19.70 4.75 -11.60
C ASP A 375 18.93 3.57 -10.93
N ARG A 376 18.39 2.70 -11.78
CA ARG A 376 17.62 1.52 -11.40
C ARG A 376 18.07 0.30 -12.21
N ASP A 377 17.52 -0.88 -11.89
CA ASP A 377 17.83 -2.11 -12.65
C ASP A 377 17.54 -1.95 -14.13
N ARG A 378 18.62 -1.95 -14.92
CA ARG A 378 18.59 -1.80 -16.38
C ARG A 378 18.06 -3.04 -17.09
N LYS A 379 18.22 -4.24 -16.47
CA LYS A 379 17.81 -5.52 -17.09
C LYS A 379 16.30 -5.62 -17.28
N LYS A 380 15.51 -4.93 -16.47
CA LYS A 380 14.05 -4.91 -16.59
C LYS A 380 13.56 -4.08 -17.79
N ARG A 381 14.34 -3.10 -18.29
CA ARG A 381 13.94 -2.17 -19.34
C ARG A 381 13.46 -2.87 -20.63
N PRO A 382 14.24 -3.78 -21.26
CA PRO A 382 13.77 -4.50 -22.44
C PRO A 382 12.63 -5.48 -22.14
N ILE A 383 12.56 -6.05 -20.93
CA ILE A 383 11.46 -6.95 -20.53
C ILE A 383 10.14 -6.17 -20.45
N MET A 384 10.14 -5.01 -19.82
CA MET A 384 8.99 -4.10 -19.78
C MET A 384 8.55 -3.70 -21.19
N GLY A 385 9.51 -3.36 -22.07
CA GLY A 385 9.25 -3.01 -23.47
C GLY A 385 8.55 -4.15 -24.22
N LYS A 386 9.03 -5.39 -24.05
CA LYS A 386 8.45 -6.56 -24.73
C LYS A 386 7.03 -6.87 -24.25
N LEU A 387 6.81 -6.89 -22.93
CA LEU A 387 5.48 -7.11 -22.36
C LEU A 387 4.48 -6.06 -22.83
N SER A 388 4.89 -4.78 -22.82
CA SER A 388 4.05 -3.70 -23.32
C SER A 388 3.65 -3.90 -24.78
N ALA A 389 4.59 -4.28 -25.66
CA ALA A 389 4.33 -4.47 -27.06
C ALA A 389 3.66 -5.82 -27.42
N ASP A 390 3.69 -6.80 -26.52
CA ASP A 390 2.96 -8.06 -26.71
C ASP A 390 1.48 -7.96 -26.31
N ILE A 391 1.15 -7.10 -25.33
CA ILE A 391 -0.21 -6.99 -24.76
C ILE A 391 -0.97 -5.78 -25.29
N ALA A 392 -0.33 -4.61 -25.42
CA ALA A 392 -0.96 -3.41 -25.97
C ALA A 392 -1.08 -3.48 -27.50
N ASP A 393 -1.97 -2.65 -28.08
CA ASP A 393 -2.12 -2.49 -29.53
C ASP A 393 -1.25 -1.37 -30.08
N PHE A 394 -0.83 -0.44 -29.23
CA PHE A 394 0.11 0.63 -29.55
C PHE A 394 0.95 1.01 -28.34
N VAL A 395 2.24 1.30 -28.54
CA VAL A 395 3.16 1.64 -27.46
C VAL A 395 3.78 3.01 -27.70
N ILE A 396 3.74 3.89 -26.69
CA ILE A 396 4.45 5.15 -26.68
C ILE A 396 5.55 5.06 -25.62
N VAL A 397 6.80 5.12 -26.06
CA VAL A 397 7.97 5.09 -25.15
C VAL A 397 8.42 6.52 -24.89
N THR A 398 8.49 6.89 -23.61
CA THR A 398 8.79 8.24 -23.16
C THR A 398 9.73 8.24 -21.96
N SER A 399 10.12 9.42 -21.46
CA SER A 399 10.88 9.55 -20.21
C SER A 399 9.98 9.31 -18.98
N ASP A 400 10.58 8.77 -17.92
CA ASP A 400 10.03 8.72 -16.57
C ASP A 400 10.83 9.65 -15.65
N ASN A 401 11.46 9.17 -14.59
CA ASN A 401 12.44 9.88 -13.77
C ASN A 401 13.85 9.51 -14.26
N PRO A 402 14.46 10.23 -15.19
CA PRO A 402 15.78 9.87 -15.73
C PRO A 402 16.90 9.96 -14.68
N ARG A 403 16.72 10.75 -13.63
CA ARG A 403 17.73 11.01 -12.60
C ARG A 403 19.05 11.44 -13.24
N THR A 404 20.17 10.74 -12.95
CA THR A 404 21.49 11.10 -13.48
C THR A 404 21.77 10.52 -14.88
N GLU A 405 20.92 9.63 -15.39
CA GLU A 405 21.06 9.05 -16.72
C GLU A 405 20.45 9.96 -17.81
N ASP A 406 20.98 9.88 -19.02
CA ASP A 406 20.36 10.51 -20.19
C ASP A 406 19.03 9.83 -20.53
N PRO A 407 17.91 10.57 -20.64
CA PRO A 407 16.59 9.99 -20.89
C PRO A 407 16.51 9.22 -22.21
N MET A 408 17.23 9.65 -23.27
CA MET A 408 17.24 8.92 -24.53
C MET A 408 17.99 7.61 -24.41
N SER A 409 19.08 7.54 -23.65
CA SER A 409 19.81 6.30 -23.38
C SER A 409 18.92 5.26 -22.67
N ILE A 410 18.06 5.69 -21.74
CA ILE A 410 17.10 4.81 -21.08
C ILE A 410 16.06 4.28 -22.08
N ILE A 411 15.55 5.15 -22.94
CA ILE A 411 14.59 4.78 -24.00
C ILE A 411 15.23 3.77 -24.97
N GLU A 412 16.47 3.99 -25.38
CA GLU A 412 17.19 3.06 -26.25
C GLU A 412 17.36 1.65 -25.65
N GLU A 413 17.45 1.53 -24.34
CA GLU A 413 17.48 0.23 -23.65
C GLU A 413 16.09 -0.44 -23.55
N ILE A 414 15.00 0.30 -23.63
CA ILE A 414 13.63 -0.23 -23.70
C ILE A 414 13.33 -0.78 -25.11
N LEU A 415 13.79 -0.07 -26.15
CA LEU A 415 13.41 -0.31 -27.55
C LEU A 415 13.70 -1.73 -28.08
N PRO A 416 14.80 -2.44 -27.71
CA PRO A 416 14.99 -3.82 -28.13
C PRO A 416 13.83 -4.74 -27.76
N GLY A 417 13.26 -4.54 -26.57
CA GLY A 417 12.08 -5.28 -26.12
C GLY A 417 10.83 -4.91 -26.93
N VAL A 418 10.58 -3.61 -27.11
CA VAL A 418 9.41 -3.15 -27.90
C VAL A 418 9.47 -3.66 -29.33
N ARG A 419 10.64 -3.63 -29.97
CA ARG A 419 10.86 -4.14 -31.37
C ARG A 419 10.70 -5.65 -31.47
N ALA A 420 10.91 -6.39 -30.39
CA ALA A 420 10.70 -7.84 -30.34
C ALA A 420 9.22 -8.21 -30.09
N GLY A 421 8.37 -7.26 -29.74
CA GLY A 421 6.93 -7.44 -29.55
C GLY A 421 6.14 -7.23 -30.85
N LYS A 422 4.81 -7.18 -30.74
CA LYS A 422 3.87 -7.15 -31.88
C LYS A 422 3.33 -5.78 -32.20
N ALA A 423 3.19 -4.90 -31.18
CA ALA A 423 2.55 -3.61 -31.34
C ALA A 423 3.44 -2.60 -32.11
N PRO A 424 2.88 -1.77 -32.99
CA PRO A 424 3.53 -0.57 -33.45
C PRO A 424 3.85 0.38 -32.29
N TYR A 425 4.89 1.20 -32.46
CA TYR A 425 5.31 2.10 -31.39
C TYR A 425 5.74 3.47 -31.90
N LYS A 426 5.76 4.43 -30.98
CA LYS A 426 6.33 5.77 -31.16
C LYS A 426 7.25 6.11 -29.99
N VAL A 427 8.30 6.87 -30.30
CA VAL A 427 9.20 7.44 -29.29
C VAL A 427 8.97 8.93 -29.22
N ILE A 428 8.66 9.43 -28.03
CA ILE A 428 8.54 10.86 -27.71
C ILE A 428 9.19 11.05 -26.35
N CYS A 429 10.38 11.65 -26.30
CA CYS A 429 11.16 11.73 -25.06
C CYS A 429 10.48 12.58 -23.99
N ASP A 430 9.94 13.75 -24.38
CA ASP A 430 9.19 14.62 -23.46
C ASP A 430 7.85 14.00 -23.10
N ARG A 431 7.64 13.73 -21.81
CA ARG A 431 6.45 13.01 -21.34
C ARG A 431 5.16 13.84 -21.48
N PRO A 432 5.11 15.13 -21.15
CA PRO A 432 4.00 16.00 -21.48
C PRO A 432 3.61 16.00 -22.96
N GLU A 433 4.59 16.06 -23.86
CA GLU A 433 4.36 15.98 -25.31
C GLU A 433 3.82 14.61 -25.71
N ALA A 434 4.33 13.53 -25.12
CA ALA A 434 3.86 12.17 -25.36
C ALA A 434 2.37 11.98 -24.96
N ILE A 435 1.97 12.56 -23.82
CA ILE A 435 0.57 12.53 -23.36
C ILE A 435 -0.35 13.31 -24.32
N ARG A 436 0.04 14.51 -24.72
CA ARG A 436 -0.69 15.33 -25.70
C ARG A 436 -0.84 14.60 -27.03
N TRP A 437 0.24 13.99 -27.50
CA TRP A 437 0.23 13.20 -28.74
C TRP A 437 -0.73 12.01 -28.63
N ALA A 438 -0.77 11.28 -27.50
CA ALA A 438 -1.68 10.18 -27.27
C ALA A 438 -3.15 10.63 -27.32
N ILE A 439 -3.44 11.81 -26.74
CA ILE A 439 -4.78 12.43 -26.77
C ILE A 439 -5.17 12.82 -28.20
N ASP A 440 -4.26 13.39 -28.99
CA ASP A 440 -4.56 13.85 -30.36
C ASP A 440 -4.75 12.69 -31.35
N HIS A 441 -4.14 11.52 -31.08
CA HIS A 441 -4.16 10.36 -31.98
C HIS A 441 -5.00 9.20 -31.43
N HIS A 442 -5.89 9.49 -30.45
CA HIS A 442 -6.86 8.49 -29.99
C HIS A 442 -7.87 8.14 -31.07
N GLU A 443 -8.35 6.93 -31.00
CA GLU A 443 -9.50 6.46 -31.80
C GLU A 443 -10.71 6.24 -30.88
N PRO A 444 -11.94 6.35 -31.38
CA PRO A 444 -13.14 6.10 -30.57
C PRO A 444 -13.11 4.69 -29.94
N GLY A 445 -13.25 4.61 -28.63
CA GLY A 445 -13.18 3.38 -27.84
C GLY A 445 -11.79 2.99 -27.36
N ASP A 446 -10.78 3.85 -27.52
CA ASP A 446 -9.45 3.59 -26.97
C ASP A 446 -9.43 3.59 -25.46
N VAL A 447 -8.54 2.75 -24.91
CA VAL A 447 -8.07 2.80 -23.54
C VAL A 447 -6.61 3.18 -23.54
N ILE A 448 -6.27 4.34 -22.98
CA ILE A 448 -4.91 4.88 -22.89
C ILE A 448 -4.42 4.71 -21.45
N LEU A 449 -3.31 4.01 -21.26
CA LEU A 449 -2.65 3.83 -19.98
C LEU A 449 -1.40 4.73 -19.91
N LEU A 450 -1.40 5.68 -18.99
CA LEU A 450 -0.22 6.44 -18.57
C LEU A 450 0.45 5.69 -17.41
N CYS A 451 1.56 5.03 -17.68
CA CYS A 451 2.17 4.08 -16.76
C CYS A 451 3.54 4.54 -16.26
N GLY A 452 3.80 4.31 -14.98
CA GLY A 452 5.07 4.56 -14.31
C GLY A 452 5.02 5.63 -13.23
N LYS A 453 4.31 6.74 -13.46
CA LYS A 453 4.25 7.87 -12.51
C LYS A 453 3.25 7.64 -11.37
N GLY A 454 2.08 7.11 -11.70
CA GLY A 454 1.05 6.82 -10.72
C GLY A 454 0.67 8.03 -9.87
N HIS A 455 0.95 7.99 -8.57
CA HIS A 455 0.66 9.08 -7.63
C HIS A 455 1.70 10.21 -7.63
N GLU A 456 2.85 10.03 -8.29
CA GLU A 456 3.90 11.06 -8.36
C GLU A 456 3.41 12.29 -9.13
N ASP A 457 3.62 13.46 -8.56
CA ASP A 457 3.33 14.78 -9.13
C ASP A 457 4.61 15.53 -9.57
N TYR A 458 5.68 14.76 -9.84
CA TYR A 458 6.99 15.28 -10.17
C TYR A 458 7.76 14.41 -11.15
N GLN A 459 8.77 14.98 -11.78
CA GLN A 459 9.83 14.30 -12.50
C GLN A 459 11.20 14.63 -11.89
N ILE A 460 12.09 13.64 -11.77
CA ILE A 460 13.44 13.83 -11.27
C ILE A 460 14.40 13.88 -12.45
N ILE A 461 15.04 15.03 -12.68
CA ILE A 461 16.06 15.26 -13.73
C ILE A 461 17.36 15.66 -13.04
N GLY A 462 18.42 14.88 -13.21
CA GLY A 462 19.60 15.00 -12.37
C GLY A 462 19.27 14.74 -10.92
N HIS A 463 19.44 15.76 -10.08
CA HIS A 463 19.08 15.75 -8.65
C HIS A 463 17.89 16.66 -8.34
N GLU A 464 17.33 17.31 -9.33
CA GLU A 464 16.22 18.25 -9.16
C GLU A 464 14.87 17.54 -9.33
N LYS A 465 13.93 17.92 -8.47
CA LYS A 465 12.55 17.45 -8.50
C LYS A 465 11.67 18.55 -9.11
N ILE A 466 11.20 18.34 -10.32
CA ILE A 466 10.41 19.31 -11.09
C ILE A 466 8.94 18.87 -11.04
N HIS A 467 8.03 19.81 -10.78
CA HIS A 467 6.58 19.52 -10.77
C HIS A 467 6.12 19.00 -12.14
N MET A 468 5.45 17.87 -12.15
CA MET A 468 4.84 17.23 -13.33
C MET A 468 3.76 16.25 -12.89
N ASP A 469 2.51 16.68 -12.84
CA ASP A 469 1.35 15.80 -12.59
C ASP A 469 0.65 15.48 -13.92
N GLU A 470 0.53 14.20 -14.24
CA GLU A 470 -0.12 13.73 -15.47
C GLU A 470 -1.61 14.12 -15.54
N ARG A 471 -2.28 14.27 -14.39
CA ARG A 471 -3.68 14.69 -14.29
C ARG A 471 -3.84 16.13 -14.75
N GLU A 472 -2.95 16.99 -14.27
CA GLU A 472 -2.91 18.41 -14.66
C GLU A 472 -2.61 18.56 -16.15
N ILE A 473 -1.62 17.81 -16.68
CA ILE A 473 -1.26 17.81 -18.09
C ILE A 473 -2.46 17.42 -18.96
N VAL A 474 -3.20 16.37 -18.60
CA VAL A 474 -4.39 15.94 -19.32
C VAL A 474 -5.48 17.02 -19.23
N ALA A 475 -5.82 17.50 -18.03
CA ALA A 475 -6.86 18.48 -17.81
C ALA A 475 -6.59 19.80 -18.56
N ASP A 476 -5.36 20.33 -18.46
CA ASP A 476 -4.96 21.56 -19.13
C ASP A 476 -5.02 21.42 -20.65
N TYR A 477 -4.54 20.29 -21.16
CA TYR A 477 -4.55 20.07 -22.61
C TYR A 477 -5.98 19.92 -23.17
N LEU A 478 -6.88 19.23 -22.47
CA LEU A 478 -8.29 19.15 -22.86
C LEU A 478 -8.98 20.53 -22.82
N ALA A 479 -8.67 21.33 -21.81
CA ALA A 479 -9.17 22.70 -21.73
C ALA A 479 -8.65 23.61 -22.86
N GLU A 480 -7.39 23.42 -23.30
CA GLU A 480 -6.83 24.11 -24.48
C GLU A 480 -7.53 23.68 -25.78
N ARG A 481 -7.80 22.36 -25.95
CA ARG A 481 -8.51 21.83 -27.13
C ARG A 481 -9.92 22.41 -27.23
N ALA A 482 -10.65 22.44 -26.12
CA ALA A 482 -12.00 23.00 -26.07
C ALA A 482 -12.09 24.48 -26.48
N LYS A 483 -10.99 25.25 -26.35
CA LYS A 483 -10.92 26.66 -26.80
C LYS A 483 -10.59 26.80 -28.29
N ARG A 484 -10.12 25.74 -28.95
CA ARG A 484 -9.75 25.75 -30.38
C ARG A 484 -10.86 25.25 -31.30
N THR A 485 -11.81 24.50 -30.71
CA THR A 485 -13.08 24.04 -31.37
C THR A 485 -14.23 25.02 -31.13
#